data_e7d34173b7b55d9ab4c4e7a7715beeaa
#
_entry.id   e7d34173b7b55d9ab4c4e7a7715beeaa
#
_cell.length_a   1.000
_cell.length_b   1.000
_cell.length_c   1.000
_cell.angle_alpha   90.00
_cell.angle_beta   90.00
_cell.angle_gamma   90.00
#
_symmetry.space_group_name_H-M   'P 1'
#
loop_
_entity.id
_entity.type
_entity.pdbx_description
1 polymer ?
#
loop_
_entity_poly.entity_id
_entity_poly.type
_entity_poly.pdbx_seq_one_letter_code
_entity_poly.pdbx_strand_id
1 'polypeptide(L)'
;MKVIILGAAQHAEVVASMAIELSSVEIVGFLDDDPANQGQRILEIPVLGKIDQLEKICDDGSVDGVFLGLSARQITLRSKLIKRIKGIGIPQPNLIHRTAYVASTAEIGEGNFLAPHVVVNHHAQVGDSCAFYSHAAVEHHCRLGDNIYMGPGSKTTANV
;
A
#
# COMPACT_ATOMS: atom_id res chain seq x y z
N MET A 1 10.18 -3.07 11.96
CA MET A 1 9.43 -3.95 11.04
C MET A 1 10.14 -3.97 9.71
N LYS A 2 10.46 -5.15 9.19
CA LYS A 2 11.03 -5.35 7.86
C LYS A 2 9.93 -5.62 6.85
N VAL A 3 9.91 -4.91 5.73
CA VAL A 3 8.86 -5.05 4.73
C VAL A 3 9.42 -5.31 3.34
N ILE A 4 8.65 -6.00 2.52
CA ILE A 4 8.90 -6.17 1.09
C ILE A 4 7.80 -5.44 0.31
N ILE A 5 8.16 -4.88 -0.86
CA ILE A 5 7.20 -4.17 -1.73
C ILE A 5 6.93 -5.02 -2.96
N LEU A 6 5.66 -5.27 -3.28
CA LEU A 6 5.25 -5.97 -4.49
C LEU A 6 5.02 -5.00 -5.63
N GLY A 7 5.77 -5.16 -6.71
CA GLY A 7 5.91 -4.22 -7.82
C GLY A 7 7.17 -3.38 -7.69
N ALA A 8 7.79 -3.01 -8.83
CA ALA A 8 9.02 -2.24 -8.91
C ALA A 8 8.95 -1.10 -9.95
N ALA A 9 7.73 -0.64 -10.27
CA ALA A 9 7.49 0.50 -11.16
C ALA A 9 7.33 1.81 -10.36
N GLN A 10 7.03 2.91 -11.05
CA GLN A 10 6.94 4.25 -10.47
C GLN A 10 6.09 4.35 -9.20
N HIS A 11 4.97 3.60 -9.10
CA HIS A 11 4.16 3.64 -7.89
C HIS A 11 4.87 2.97 -6.70
N ALA A 12 5.60 1.89 -6.94
CA ALA A 12 6.41 1.24 -5.90
C ALA A 12 7.50 2.17 -5.36
N GLU A 13 8.10 2.98 -6.24
CA GLU A 13 9.07 4.02 -5.83
C GLU A 13 8.41 5.07 -4.93
N VAL A 14 7.19 5.51 -5.24
CA VAL A 14 6.43 6.45 -4.38
C VAL A 14 6.15 5.84 -3.01
N VAL A 15 5.70 4.58 -2.96
CA VAL A 15 5.47 3.85 -1.70
C VAL A 15 6.77 3.75 -0.89
N ALA A 16 7.87 3.37 -1.53
CA ALA A 16 9.18 3.27 -0.89
C ALA A 16 9.67 4.63 -0.37
N SER A 17 9.58 5.69 -1.18
CA SER A 17 9.98 7.04 -0.80
C SER A 17 9.24 7.51 0.45
N MET A 18 7.92 7.32 0.49
CA MET A 18 7.12 7.71 1.65
C MET A 18 7.45 6.87 2.89
N ALA A 19 7.69 5.57 2.72
CA ALA A 19 8.09 4.70 3.84
C ALA A 19 9.45 5.10 4.43
N ILE A 20 10.42 5.47 3.58
CA ILE A 20 11.73 5.99 3.99
C ILE A 20 11.56 7.33 4.72
N GLU A 21 10.79 8.26 4.16
CA GLU A 21 10.54 9.59 4.77
C GLU A 21 9.93 9.48 6.17
N LEU A 22 9.00 8.55 6.35
CA LEU A 22 8.35 8.32 7.63
C LEU A 22 9.23 7.54 8.62
N SER A 23 10.33 6.93 8.15
CA SER A 23 11.22 6.08 8.94
C SER A 23 10.46 5.00 9.74
N SER A 24 9.33 4.55 9.20
CA SER A 24 8.40 3.65 9.90
C SER A 24 8.77 2.18 9.76
N VAL A 25 9.51 1.83 8.70
CA VAL A 25 9.88 0.46 8.35
C VAL A 25 11.24 0.39 7.68
N GLU A 26 11.86 -0.79 7.70
CA GLU A 26 13.02 -1.15 6.89
C GLU A 26 12.54 -1.86 5.63
N ILE A 27 12.81 -1.31 4.44
CA ILE A 27 12.46 -1.95 3.17
C ILE A 27 13.58 -2.91 2.79
N VAL A 28 13.29 -4.21 2.79
CA VAL A 28 14.27 -5.27 2.45
C VAL A 28 14.51 -5.35 0.95
N GLY A 29 13.46 -5.13 0.15
CA GLY A 29 13.54 -5.18 -1.31
C GLY A 29 12.20 -5.07 -2.00
N PHE A 30 12.24 -5.26 -3.31
CA PHE A 30 11.07 -5.34 -4.18
C PHE A 30 10.95 -6.73 -4.78
N LEU A 31 9.72 -7.16 -5.08
CA LEU A 31 9.45 -8.30 -5.96
C LEU A 31 8.63 -7.83 -7.15
N ASP A 32 9.08 -8.18 -8.35
CA ASP A 32 8.42 -7.79 -9.60
C ASP A 32 8.57 -8.89 -10.66
N ASP A 33 7.52 -9.11 -11.45
CA ASP A 33 7.54 -10.13 -12.51
C ASP A 33 8.11 -9.61 -13.83
N ASP A 34 8.28 -8.29 -13.99
CA ASP A 34 8.88 -7.71 -15.20
C ASP A 34 10.38 -8.05 -15.28
N PRO A 35 10.82 -8.76 -16.35
CA PRO A 35 12.22 -9.07 -16.54
C PRO A 35 13.14 -7.83 -16.57
N ALA A 36 12.62 -6.69 -17.01
CA ALA A 36 13.39 -5.44 -17.05
C ALA A 36 13.77 -4.91 -15.66
N ASN A 37 13.01 -5.28 -14.64
CA ASN A 37 13.25 -4.86 -13.26
C ASN A 37 14.19 -5.81 -12.50
N GLN A 38 14.45 -7.02 -13.02
CA GLN A 38 15.28 -8.00 -12.34
C GLN A 38 16.73 -7.51 -12.19
N GLY A 39 17.27 -7.62 -10.96
CA GLY A 39 18.63 -7.18 -10.64
C GLY A 39 18.81 -5.66 -10.58
N GLN A 40 17.75 -4.88 -10.78
CA GLN A 40 17.78 -3.43 -10.64
C GLN A 40 17.71 -3.00 -9.16
N ARG A 41 18.00 -1.74 -8.93
CA ARG A 41 17.82 -1.08 -7.63
C ARG A 41 16.94 0.15 -7.80
N ILE A 42 16.03 0.35 -6.86
CA ILE A 42 15.16 1.52 -6.78
C ILE A 42 15.47 2.20 -5.44
N LEU A 43 15.88 3.46 -5.44
CA LEU A 43 16.33 4.16 -4.23
C LEU A 43 17.38 3.38 -3.44
N GLU A 44 18.34 2.77 -4.15
CA GLU A 44 19.38 1.88 -3.60
C GLU A 44 18.86 0.57 -2.96
N ILE A 45 17.57 0.28 -3.05
CA ILE A 45 16.93 -0.93 -2.55
C ILE A 45 16.84 -1.96 -3.68
N PRO A 46 17.25 -3.24 -3.50
CA PRO A 46 17.30 -4.22 -4.56
C PRO A 46 15.93 -4.75 -4.97
N VAL A 47 15.77 -5.09 -6.25
CA VAL A 47 14.73 -6.01 -6.72
C VAL A 47 15.27 -7.42 -6.51
N LEU A 48 14.70 -8.14 -5.54
CA LEU A 48 15.19 -9.44 -5.07
C LEU A 48 14.80 -10.60 -6.00
N GLY A 49 13.74 -10.43 -6.78
CA GLY A 49 13.28 -11.46 -7.70
C GLY A 49 11.81 -11.26 -8.10
N LYS A 50 11.18 -12.36 -8.49
CA LYS A 50 9.79 -12.39 -8.93
C LYS A 50 8.81 -12.48 -7.76
N ILE A 51 7.55 -12.08 -8.02
CA ILE A 51 6.46 -12.11 -7.03
C ILE A 51 6.16 -13.55 -6.56
N ASP A 52 6.49 -14.57 -7.35
CA ASP A 52 6.31 -15.97 -6.96
C ASP A 52 7.18 -16.42 -5.77
N GLN A 53 8.21 -15.65 -5.42
CA GLN A 53 9.08 -15.92 -4.27
C GLN A 53 8.51 -15.41 -2.93
N LEU A 54 7.33 -14.76 -2.94
CA LEU A 54 6.77 -14.10 -1.76
C LEU A 54 6.62 -15.05 -0.58
N GLU A 55 6.00 -16.23 -0.77
CA GLU A 55 5.79 -17.20 0.29
C GLU A 55 7.11 -17.64 0.93
N LYS A 56 8.09 -17.97 0.09
CA LYS A 56 9.41 -18.38 0.57
C LYS A 56 10.07 -17.32 1.45
N ILE A 57 9.98 -16.05 1.04
CA ILE A 57 10.56 -14.92 1.79
C ILE A 57 9.80 -14.68 3.10
N CYS A 58 8.48 -14.90 3.10
CA CYS A 58 7.68 -14.82 4.33
C CYS A 58 8.00 -15.97 5.29
N ASP A 59 8.11 -17.18 4.77
CA ASP A 59 8.34 -18.40 5.56
C ASP A 59 9.73 -18.44 6.22
N ASP A 60 10.75 -17.85 5.60
CA ASP A 60 12.12 -17.80 6.17
C ASP A 60 12.29 -16.70 7.24
N GLY A 61 11.25 -15.90 7.51
CA GLY A 61 11.26 -14.84 8.50
C GLY A 61 12.09 -13.62 8.12
N SER A 62 12.43 -13.47 6.85
CA SER A 62 13.20 -12.31 6.35
C SER A 62 12.40 -11.02 6.38
N VAL A 63 11.06 -11.09 6.37
CA VAL A 63 10.15 -9.94 6.36
C VAL A 63 8.99 -10.13 7.34
N ASP A 64 8.54 -9.02 7.91
CA ASP A 64 7.43 -8.94 8.86
C ASP A 64 6.14 -8.41 8.22
N GLY A 65 6.20 -7.90 6.99
CA GLY A 65 5.06 -7.29 6.33
C GLY A 65 5.26 -7.00 4.86
N VAL A 66 4.18 -6.64 4.19
CA VAL A 66 4.13 -6.41 2.73
C VAL A 66 3.46 -5.08 2.42
N PHE A 67 4.04 -4.31 1.48
CA PHE A 67 3.37 -3.19 0.82
C PHE A 67 3.04 -3.52 -0.64
N LEU A 68 1.91 -3.00 -1.12
CA LEU A 68 1.54 -3.06 -2.54
C LEU A 68 2.07 -1.83 -3.29
N GLY A 69 3.04 -2.03 -4.17
CA GLY A 69 3.61 -1.02 -5.06
C GLY A 69 2.96 -0.96 -6.45
N LEU A 70 1.72 -1.41 -6.60
CA LEU A 70 0.99 -1.50 -7.86
C LEU A 70 -0.02 -0.36 -7.99
N SER A 71 -0.06 0.27 -9.16
CA SER A 71 -1.00 1.35 -9.47
C SER A 71 -2.42 0.86 -9.79
N ALA A 72 -3.38 1.79 -9.90
CA ALA A 72 -4.75 1.50 -10.33
C ALA A 72 -4.83 0.83 -11.71
N ARG A 73 -3.86 1.06 -12.60
CA ARG A 73 -3.82 0.40 -13.92
C ARG A 73 -3.68 -1.12 -13.80
N GLN A 74 -3.20 -1.61 -12.68
CA GLN A 74 -2.96 -3.04 -12.39
C GLN A 74 -4.00 -3.59 -11.39
N ILE A 75 -5.22 -3.04 -11.35
CA ILE A 75 -6.24 -3.35 -10.35
C ILE A 75 -6.55 -4.85 -10.26
N THR A 76 -6.54 -5.56 -11.39
CA THR A 76 -6.75 -7.01 -11.43
C THR A 76 -5.60 -7.77 -10.76
N LEU A 77 -4.35 -7.36 -11.01
CA LEU A 77 -3.19 -7.95 -10.35
C LEU A 77 -3.19 -7.62 -8.86
N ARG A 78 -3.51 -6.36 -8.49
CA ARG A 78 -3.68 -5.97 -7.09
C ARG A 78 -4.66 -6.89 -6.37
N SER A 79 -5.85 -7.12 -6.94
CA SER A 79 -6.87 -7.99 -6.34
C SER A 79 -6.39 -9.42 -6.14
N LYS A 80 -5.60 -9.96 -7.07
CA LYS A 80 -4.99 -11.30 -6.93
C LYS A 80 -3.96 -11.33 -5.79
N LEU A 81 -3.09 -10.31 -5.73
CA LEU A 81 -2.04 -10.24 -4.72
C LEU A 81 -2.61 -9.99 -3.31
N ILE A 82 -3.64 -9.16 -3.17
CA ILE A 82 -4.33 -8.96 -1.89
C ILE A 82 -4.86 -10.30 -1.34
N LYS A 83 -5.53 -11.08 -2.19
CA LYS A 83 -6.02 -12.42 -1.80
C LYS A 83 -4.88 -13.35 -1.40
N ARG A 84 -3.77 -13.31 -2.15
CA ARG A 84 -2.58 -14.13 -1.88
C ARG A 84 -1.94 -13.74 -0.54
N ILE A 85 -1.73 -12.44 -0.29
CA ILE A 85 -1.15 -11.94 0.96
C ILE A 85 -2.05 -12.31 2.16
N LYS A 86 -3.37 -12.14 2.04
CA LYS A 86 -4.33 -12.59 3.06
C LYS A 86 -4.25 -14.11 3.30
N GLY A 87 -4.03 -14.90 2.26
CA GLY A 87 -3.87 -16.36 2.36
C GLY A 87 -2.58 -16.78 3.08
N ILE A 88 -1.50 -16.03 2.92
CA ILE A 88 -0.23 -16.23 3.63
C ILE A 88 -0.36 -15.81 5.10
N GLY A 89 -1.22 -14.84 5.40
CA GLY A 89 -1.40 -14.29 6.75
C GLY A 89 -0.30 -13.33 7.19
N ILE A 90 0.50 -12.80 6.25
CA ILE A 90 1.52 -11.80 6.58
C ILE A 90 0.87 -10.41 6.72
N PRO A 91 1.26 -9.58 7.72
CA PRO A 91 0.71 -8.26 7.92
C PRO A 91 0.88 -7.33 6.72
N GLN A 92 -0.13 -6.51 6.48
CA GLN A 92 -0.09 -5.39 5.55
C GLN A 92 -0.20 -4.07 6.36
N PRO A 93 0.90 -3.47 6.80
CA PRO A 93 0.83 -2.25 7.59
C PRO A 93 0.26 -1.10 6.76
N ASN A 94 -0.47 -0.20 7.41
CA ASN A 94 -0.90 1.05 6.80
C ASN A 94 0.29 1.99 6.63
N LEU A 95 0.42 2.63 5.47
CA LEU A 95 1.40 3.67 5.21
C LEU A 95 0.66 5.02 5.13
N ILE A 96 0.68 5.75 6.24
CA ILE A 96 -0.09 7.00 6.41
C ILE A 96 0.88 8.16 6.56
N HIS A 97 0.84 9.10 5.60
CA HIS A 97 1.67 10.30 5.67
C HIS A 97 1.30 11.16 6.89
N ARG A 98 2.31 11.78 7.52
CA ARG A 98 2.13 12.59 8.74
C ARG A 98 1.16 13.76 8.61
N THR A 99 0.91 14.25 7.38
CA THR A 99 -0.06 15.32 7.11
C THR A 99 -1.43 14.79 6.69
N ALA A 100 -1.62 13.48 6.59
CA ALA A 100 -2.94 12.91 6.39
C ALA A 100 -3.74 13.01 7.69
N TYR A 101 -5.02 13.34 7.57
CA TYR A 101 -5.96 13.37 8.69
C TYR A 101 -6.85 12.15 8.65
N VAL A 102 -6.83 11.37 9.70
CA VAL A 102 -7.77 10.27 9.94
C VAL A 102 -8.51 10.60 11.22
N ALA A 103 -9.82 10.82 11.11
CA ALA A 103 -10.65 11.17 12.26
C ALA A 103 -10.64 10.03 13.30
N SER A 104 -10.68 10.38 14.59
CA SER A 104 -10.64 9.40 15.69
C SER A 104 -11.81 8.41 15.71
N THR A 105 -12.88 8.71 15.00
CA THR A 105 -14.07 7.85 14.85
C THR A 105 -14.11 7.17 13.47
N ALA A 106 -13.10 7.36 12.63
CA ALA A 106 -12.97 6.63 11.38
C ALA A 106 -12.36 5.24 11.63
N GLU A 107 -12.80 4.27 10.86
CA GLU A 107 -12.28 2.92 10.87
C GLU A 107 -11.55 2.67 9.55
N ILE A 108 -10.31 2.24 9.62
CA ILE A 108 -9.53 1.88 8.44
C ILE A 108 -8.96 0.48 8.61
N GLY A 109 -9.04 -0.33 7.55
CA GLY A 109 -8.46 -1.66 7.48
C GLY A 109 -6.93 -1.64 7.36
N GLU A 110 -6.38 -2.70 6.82
CA GLU A 110 -4.94 -2.92 6.68
C GLU A 110 -4.44 -2.60 5.26
N GLY A 111 -3.14 -2.35 5.12
CA GLY A 111 -2.47 -2.20 3.82
C GLY A 111 -2.84 -0.93 3.05
N ASN A 112 -3.40 0.05 3.71
CA ASN A 112 -3.82 1.29 3.08
C ASN A 112 -2.63 2.26 2.89
N PHE A 113 -2.59 2.93 1.75
CA PHE A 113 -1.66 4.00 1.41
C PHE A 113 -2.41 5.34 1.44
N LEU A 114 -2.10 6.20 2.40
CA LEU A 114 -2.66 7.53 2.53
C LEU A 114 -1.57 8.58 2.31
N ALA A 115 -1.56 9.18 1.13
CA ALA A 115 -0.58 10.19 0.70
C ALA A 115 -0.75 11.52 1.48
N PRO A 116 0.16 12.51 1.27
CA PRO A 116 0.05 13.81 1.92
C PRO A 116 -1.34 14.46 1.76
N HIS A 117 -1.85 15.03 2.85
CA HIS A 117 -3.11 15.79 2.91
C HIS A 117 -4.37 14.98 2.54
N VAL A 118 -4.31 13.65 2.62
CA VAL A 118 -5.51 12.82 2.57
C VAL A 118 -6.35 13.08 3.81
N VAL A 119 -7.68 13.12 3.63
CA VAL A 119 -8.64 13.24 4.73
C VAL A 119 -9.54 12.01 4.75
N VAL A 120 -9.63 11.35 5.89
CA VAL A 120 -10.66 10.34 6.19
C VAL A 120 -11.50 10.87 7.36
N ASN A 121 -12.71 11.28 7.06
CA ASN A 121 -13.53 12.05 7.97
C ASN A 121 -14.28 11.16 8.99
N HIS A 122 -14.98 11.79 9.94
CA HIS A 122 -15.65 11.12 11.06
C HIS A 122 -16.63 10.03 10.60
N HIS A 123 -16.60 8.87 11.28
CA HIS A 123 -17.46 7.71 11.01
C HIS A 123 -17.33 7.13 9.59
N ALA A 124 -16.30 7.49 8.84
CA ALA A 124 -15.98 6.82 7.60
C ALA A 124 -15.41 5.44 7.89
N GLN A 125 -15.76 4.47 7.04
CA GLN A 125 -15.23 3.11 7.07
C GLN A 125 -14.49 2.86 5.76
N VAL A 126 -13.23 2.46 5.86
CA VAL A 126 -12.37 2.15 4.72
C VAL A 126 -11.86 0.73 4.88
N GLY A 127 -12.04 -0.09 3.85
CA GLY A 127 -11.56 -1.46 3.82
C GLY A 127 -10.04 -1.56 3.68
N ASP A 128 -9.57 -2.71 3.20
CA ASP A 128 -8.17 -3.05 3.10
C ASP A 128 -7.54 -2.66 1.76
N SER A 129 -6.23 -2.42 1.78
CA SER A 129 -5.40 -2.24 0.59
C SER A 129 -5.86 -1.12 -0.35
N CYS A 130 -6.46 -0.06 0.20
CA CYS A 130 -6.83 1.13 -0.55
C CYS A 130 -5.62 2.04 -0.76
N ALA A 131 -5.66 2.84 -1.85
CA ALA A 131 -4.63 3.82 -2.14
C ALA A 131 -5.27 5.20 -2.40
N PHE A 132 -5.04 6.13 -1.48
CA PHE A 132 -5.55 7.49 -1.55
C PHE A 132 -4.40 8.45 -1.78
N TYR A 133 -4.45 9.14 -2.94
CA TYR A 133 -3.43 10.09 -3.34
C TYR A 133 -3.67 11.48 -2.77
N SER A 134 -2.66 12.34 -2.90
CA SER A 134 -2.61 13.66 -2.26
C SER A 134 -3.92 14.43 -2.42
N HIS A 135 -4.41 14.98 -1.31
CA HIS A 135 -5.65 15.75 -1.23
C HIS A 135 -6.94 14.97 -1.54
N ALA A 136 -6.89 13.63 -1.62
CA ALA A 136 -8.12 12.84 -1.67
C ALA A 136 -8.87 12.95 -0.33
N ALA A 137 -10.21 12.98 -0.39
CA ALA A 137 -11.02 13.07 0.82
C ALA A 137 -12.17 12.06 0.81
N VAL A 138 -12.27 11.30 1.89
CA VAL A 138 -13.40 10.45 2.21
C VAL A 138 -14.25 11.18 3.24
N GLU A 139 -15.44 11.59 2.84
CA GLU A 139 -16.34 12.35 3.71
C GLU A 139 -17.01 11.47 4.78
N HIS A 140 -17.64 12.14 5.76
CA HIS A 140 -18.21 11.47 6.93
C HIS A 140 -19.28 10.44 6.57
N HIS A 141 -19.33 9.34 7.35
CA HIS A 141 -20.28 8.24 7.21
C HIS A 141 -20.20 7.50 5.86
N CYS A 142 -19.11 7.64 5.09
CA CYS A 142 -18.87 6.86 3.88
C CYS A 142 -18.42 5.44 4.23
N ARG A 143 -18.74 4.49 3.33
CA ARG A 143 -18.30 3.11 3.45
C ARG A 143 -17.60 2.71 2.15
N LEU A 144 -16.29 2.61 2.19
CA LEU A 144 -15.46 2.17 1.08
C LEU A 144 -14.99 0.74 1.31
N GLY A 145 -15.15 -0.10 0.31
CA GLY A 145 -14.66 -1.48 0.36
C GLY A 145 -13.15 -1.58 0.18
N ASP A 146 -12.67 -2.81 -0.04
CA ASP A 146 -11.26 -3.10 -0.27
C ASP A 146 -10.78 -2.64 -1.65
N ASN A 147 -9.47 -2.40 -1.75
CA ASN A 147 -8.78 -2.13 -3.02
C ASN A 147 -9.32 -0.91 -3.78
N ILE A 148 -9.80 0.09 -3.08
CA ILE A 148 -10.25 1.36 -3.66
C ILE A 148 -9.03 2.23 -3.99
N TYR A 149 -9.08 2.88 -5.16
CA TYR A 149 -8.08 3.84 -5.59
C TYR A 149 -8.73 5.21 -5.77
N MET A 150 -8.25 6.19 -5.02
CA MET A 150 -8.66 7.59 -5.14
C MET A 150 -7.49 8.43 -5.67
N GLY A 151 -7.67 8.98 -6.88
CA GLY A 151 -6.67 9.85 -7.49
C GLY A 151 -6.49 11.18 -6.74
N PRO A 152 -5.44 11.96 -7.08
CA PRO A 152 -5.20 13.24 -6.43
C PRO A 152 -6.41 14.18 -6.50
N GLY A 153 -6.78 14.78 -5.36
CA GLY A 153 -7.88 15.72 -5.25
C GLY A 153 -9.29 15.14 -5.40
N SER A 154 -9.44 13.82 -5.58
CA SER A 154 -10.75 13.17 -5.64
C SER A 154 -11.45 13.18 -4.28
N LYS A 155 -12.78 13.26 -4.29
CA LYS A 155 -13.58 13.34 -3.06
C LYS A 155 -14.85 12.51 -3.19
N THR A 156 -15.27 11.89 -2.07
CA THR A 156 -16.64 11.42 -1.96
C THR A 156 -17.56 12.54 -1.49
N THR A 157 -18.86 12.41 -1.68
CA THR A 157 -19.84 13.13 -0.87
C THR A 157 -20.10 12.35 0.41
N ALA A 158 -20.75 12.94 1.39
CA ALA A 158 -21.08 12.23 2.63
C ALA A 158 -22.10 11.11 2.40
N ASN A 159 -22.08 10.07 3.26
CA ASN A 159 -23.02 8.93 3.24
C ASN A 159 -23.01 8.11 1.94
N VAL A 160 -21.85 7.90 1.31
CA VAL A 160 -21.66 7.05 0.12
C VAL A 160 -21.27 5.64 0.57
#